data_39722986c73f149e0776da6c104a1c25
#
_entry.id   39722986c73f149e0776da6c104a1c25
#
_cell.length_a   1.000
_cell.length_b   1.000
_cell.length_c   1.000
_cell.angle_alpha   90.00
_cell.angle_beta   90.00
_cell.angle_gamma   90.00
#
_symmetry.space_group_name_H-M   'P 1'
#
loop_
_entity.id
_entity.type
_entity.pdbx_description
1 polymer ?
#
loop_
_entity_poly.entity_id
_entity_poly.type
_entity_poly.pdbx_seq_one_letter_code
_entity_poly.pdbx_strand_id
1 'polypeptide(L)'
;MGTFNTKKTIYASPRLIPEMGERIATEFRNEGYEVELCQLMSDGCDISITKGGTFKAIMGMRSALKVNLMPQGDHIIFDASVGIFGQ
;
A
#
# COMPACT_ATOMS: atom_id res chain seq x y z
N MET A 1 2.33 16.43 -11.73
CA MET A 1 2.40 16.17 -10.81
C MET A 1 1.52 15.33 -10.19
N GLY A 2 0.93 14.79 -9.98
CA GLY A 2 0.02 13.92 -9.58
C GLY A 2 0.40 13.04 -8.46
N THR A 3 0.74 13.57 -7.39
CA THR A 3 0.96 12.72 -6.25
C THR A 3 -0.19 12.92 -5.30
N PHE A 4 -0.67 11.80 -4.76
CA PHE A 4 -1.68 11.82 -3.77
C PHE A 4 -1.09 11.23 -2.52
N ASN A 5 -1.33 11.86 -1.40
CA ASN A 5 -0.71 11.43 -0.15
C ASN A 5 -1.71 11.59 0.98
N THR A 6 -1.97 10.52 1.70
CA THR A 6 -2.88 10.53 2.83
C THR A 6 -2.21 9.83 4.00
N LYS A 7 -2.25 10.46 5.14
CA LYS A 7 -1.67 9.88 6.33
C LYS A 7 -2.70 9.92 7.44
N LYS A 8 -2.87 8.81 8.11
CA LYS A 8 -3.85 8.70 9.19
C LYS A 8 -3.28 7.89 10.33
N THR A 9 -3.78 8.15 11.52
CA THR A 9 -3.41 7.39 12.70
C THR A 9 -4.54 6.44 13.00
N ILE A 10 -4.19 5.17 13.18
CA ILE A 10 -5.16 4.14 13.52
C ILE A 10 -4.89 3.71 14.95
N TYR A 11 -5.90 3.86 15.80
CA TYR A 11 -5.71 3.52 17.21
C TYR A 11 -6.01 2.05 17.41
N ALA A 12 -5.05 1.24 17.01
CA ALA A 12 -5.14 -0.20 17.15
C ALA A 12 -3.75 -0.72 17.45
N SER A 13 -3.67 -1.92 17.98
CA SER A 13 -2.39 -2.49 18.36
C SER A 13 -1.51 -2.71 17.14
N PRO A 14 -0.25 -2.30 17.18
CA PRO A 14 0.67 -2.55 16.08
C PRO A 14 0.86 -4.03 15.76
N ARG A 15 0.50 -4.91 16.67
CA ARG A 15 0.59 -6.33 16.41
C ARG A 15 -0.35 -6.76 15.31
N LEU A 16 -1.34 -5.94 15.00
CA LEU A 16 -2.30 -6.24 13.95
C LEU A 16 -1.82 -5.84 12.56
N ILE A 17 -0.65 -5.21 12.47
CA ILE A 17 -0.15 -4.75 11.19
C ILE A 17 -0.08 -5.87 10.13
N PRO A 18 0.49 -7.04 10.42
CA PRO A 18 0.53 -8.09 9.40
C PRO A 18 -0.86 -8.51 8.95
N GLU A 19 -1.78 -8.61 9.89
CA GLU A 19 -3.13 -9.01 9.59
C GLU A 19 -3.83 -7.95 8.75
N MET A 20 -3.65 -6.69 9.09
CA MET A 20 -4.23 -5.59 8.33
C MET A 20 -3.67 -5.55 6.92
N GLY A 21 -2.37 -5.78 6.78
CA GLY A 21 -1.75 -5.81 5.47
C GLY A 21 -2.32 -6.90 4.59
N GLU A 22 -2.48 -8.08 5.15
CA GLU A 22 -3.06 -9.20 4.43
C GLU A 22 -4.50 -8.90 4.01
N ARG A 23 -5.24 -8.25 4.88
CA ARG A 23 -6.61 -7.94 4.57
C ARG A 23 -6.71 -6.93 3.45
N ILE A 24 -5.90 -5.90 3.49
CA ILE A 24 -5.87 -4.89 2.44
C ILE A 24 -5.49 -5.55 1.12
N ALA A 25 -4.47 -6.40 1.15
CA ALA A 25 -4.02 -7.08 -0.06
C ALA A 25 -5.13 -7.94 -0.65
N THR A 26 -5.84 -8.67 0.20
CA THR A 26 -6.91 -9.53 -0.28
C THR A 26 -8.03 -8.73 -0.90
N GLU A 27 -8.40 -7.62 -0.28
CA GLU A 27 -9.47 -6.79 -0.80
C GLU A 27 -9.14 -6.28 -2.20
N PHE A 28 -7.92 -5.79 -2.39
CA PHE A 28 -7.56 -5.25 -3.68
C PHE A 28 -7.38 -6.35 -4.72
N ARG A 29 -6.90 -7.52 -4.32
CA ARG A 29 -6.79 -8.62 -5.26
C ARG A 29 -8.17 -9.04 -5.75
N ASN A 30 -9.15 -9.00 -4.86
CA ASN A 30 -10.52 -9.34 -5.24
C ASN A 30 -11.09 -8.34 -6.22
N GLU A 31 -10.57 -7.11 -6.21
CA GLU A 31 -11.01 -6.09 -7.16
C GLU A 31 -10.27 -6.18 -8.48
N GLY A 32 -9.35 -7.09 -8.62
CA GLY A 32 -8.62 -7.25 -9.86
C GLY A 32 -7.28 -6.55 -9.92
N TYR A 33 -6.79 -6.05 -8.80
CA TYR A 33 -5.50 -5.38 -8.78
C TYR A 33 -4.39 -6.38 -8.47
N GLU A 34 -3.18 -6.01 -8.85
CA GLU A 34 -2.01 -6.78 -8.49
C GLU A 34 -1.44 -6.16 -7.24
N VAL A 35 -1.20 -6.99 -6.25
CA VAL A 35 -0.78 -6.50 -4.94
C VAL A 35 0.48 -7.24 -4.50
N GLU A 36 1.46 -6.46 -4.05
CA GLU A 36 2.67 -7.02 -3.46
C GLU A 36 2.74 -6.56 -2.03
N LEU A 37 2.87 -7.51 -1.13
CA LEU A 37 2.93 -7.25 0.29
C LEU A 37 4.32 -7.56 0.77
N CYS A 38 4.95 -6.62 1.44
CA CYS A 38 6.30 -6.78 1.92
C CYS A 38 6.38 -6.40 3.38
N GLN A 39 6.89 -7.30 4.20
CA GLN A 39 7.07 -7.01 5.61
C GLN A 39 8.40 -6.33 5.81
N LEU A 40 8.41 -5.25 6.54
CA LEU A 40 9.62 -4.50 6.79
C LEU A 40 10.27 -4.94 8.08
N MET A 41 11.57 -4.71 8.18
CA MET A 41 12.29 -5.10 9.36
C MET A 41 11.87 -4.29 10.58
N SER A 42 11.26 -3.16 10.38
CA SER A 42 10.81 -2.31 11.49
C SER A 42 9.42 -2.70 11.97
N ASP A 43 8.98 -3.91 11.65
CA ASP A 43 7.66 -4.41 12.03
C ASP A 43 6.54 -3.67 11.29
N GLY A 44 6.89 -2.92 10.28
CA GLY A 44 5.89 -2.29 9.44
C GLY A 44 5.56 -3.16 8.25
N CYS A 45 4.72 -2.64 7.39
CA CYS A 45 4.27 -3.38 6.22
C CYS A 45 4.16 -2.43 5.04
N ASP A 46 4.67 -2.85 3.91
CA ASP A 46 4.63 -2.03 2.70
C ASP A 46 3.81 -2.79 1.66
N ILE A 47 2.77 -2.17 1.15
CA ILE A 47 1.89 -2.79 0.18
C ILE A 47 1.93 -1.96 -1.09
N SER A 48 2.20 -2.62 -2.21
CA SER A 48 2.19 -1.97 -3.52
C SER A 48 1.01 -2.51 -4.30
N ILE A 49 0.16 -1.63 -4.77
CA ILE A 49 -1.05 -2.00 -5.48
C ILE A 49 -0.99 -1.37 -6.86
N THR A 50 -1.03 -2.21 -7.89
CA THR A 50 -0.98 -1.71 -9.25
C THR A 50 -2.10 -2.33 -10.05
N LYS A 51 -2.57 -1.59 -11.03
CA LYS A 51 -3.51 -2.13 -11.96
C LYS A 51 -2.69 -2.53 -13.17
N GLY A 52 -2.48 -3.79 -13.36
CA GLY A 52 -1.60 -4.26 -14.40
C GLY A 52 -2.25 -4.32 -15.75
N GLY A 53 -1.53 -4.83 -16.69
CA GLY A 53 -2.08 -5.11 -18.01
C GLY A 53 -2.42 -3.89 -18.80
N THR A 54 -3.69 -3.71 -19.07
CA THR A 54 -4.16 -2.66 -19.96
C THR A 54 -3.75 -1.27 -19.50
N PHE A 55 -3.82 -1.04 -18.21
CA PHE A 55 -3.47 0.27 -17.68
C PHE A 55 -2.03 0.62 -18.01
N LYS A 56 -1.13 -0.35 -17.81
CA LYS A 56 0.26 -0.13 -18.08
C LYS A 56 0.51 0.11 -19.56
N ALA A 57 -0.17 -0.62 -20.40
CA ALA A 57 0.00 -0.48 -21.84
C ALA A 57 -0.46 0.89 -22.32
N ILE A 58 -1.56 1.38 -21.78
CA ILE A 58 -2.09 2.65 -22.21
C ILE A 58 -1.24 3.81 -21.74
N MET A 59 -0.83 3.78 -20.49
CA MET A 59 -0.11 4.91 -19.94
C MET A 59 1.37 4.91 -20.31
N GLY A 60 1.92 3.78 -20.65
CA GLY A 60 3.35 3.72 -20.92
C GLY A 60 4.20 3.92 -19.70
N MET A 61 3.60 3.98 -18.54
CA MET A 61 4.33 4.12 -17.30
C MET A 61 3.54 3.43 -16.22
N ARG A 62 4.15 3.26 -15.09
CA ARG A 62 3.53 2.54 -14.00
C ARG A 62 3.11 3.50 -12.92
N SER A 63 1.89 3.40 -12.51
CA SER A 63 1.47 4.09 -11.31
C SER A 63 1.06 3.04 -10.30
N ALA A 64 1.36 3.29 -9.08
CA ALA A 64 1.07 2.36 -8.01
C ALA A 64 0.59 3.10 -6.79
N LEU A 65 -0.34 2.48 -6.08
CA LEU A 65 -0.74 2.98 -4.78
C LEU A 65 0.15 2.28 -3.76
N LYS A 66 0.88 3.06 -3.01
CA LYS A 66 1.76 2.52 -1.99
C LYS A 66 1.11 2.76 -0.63
N VAL A 67 0.95 1.71 0.12
CA VAL A 67 0.38 1.79 1.46
C VAL A 67 1.43 1.33 2.45
N ASN A 68 1.68 2.17 3.45
CA ASN A 68 2.63 1.83 4.48
C ASN A 68 1.93 1.77 5.80
N LEU A 69 2.16 0.72 6.55
CA LEU A 69 1.65 0.58 7.89
C LEU A 69 2.85 0.50 8.82
N MET A 70 2.98 1.48 9.69
CA MET A 70 4.12 1.58 10.58
C MET A 70 3.67 1.59 12.03
N PRO A 71 4.39 0.89 12.90
CA PRO A 71 4.05 0.93 14.32
C PRO A 71 4.59 2.22 14.91
N GLN A 72 3.81 2.82 15.76
CA GLN A 72 4.26 4.01 16.48
C GLN A 72 3.66 3.98 17.86
N GLY A 73 4.46 3.65 18.87
CA GLY A 73 3.95 3.54 20.22
C GLY A 73 2.94 2.41 20.31
N ASP A 74 1.73 2.74 20.66
CA ASP A 74 0.67 1.76 20.75
C ASP A 74 -0.39 1.97 19.67
N HIS A 75 -0.01 2.64 18.58
CA HIS A 75 -0.95 2.83 17.48
C HIS A 75 -0.23 2.61 16.16
N ILE A 76 -0.95 2.71 15.08
CA ILE A 76 -0.44 2.42 13.75
C ILE A 76 -0.56 3.67 12.89
N ILE A 77 0.49 3.96 12.13
CA ILE A 77 0.44 5.06 11.17
C ILE A 77 0.17 4.47 9.80
N PHE A 78 -0.91 4.91 9.19
CA PHE A 78 -1.30 4.50 7.86
C PHE A 78 -0.90 5.62 6.90
N ASP A 79 -0.12 5.29 5.90
CA ASP A 79 0.35 6.27 4.94
C ASP A 79 0.10 5.70 3.54
N ALA A 80 -0.73 6.36 2.79
CA ALA A 80 -1.03 5.94 1.43
C ALA A 80 -0.63 7.03 0.46
N SER A 81 0.05 6.66 -0.59
CA SER A 81 0.47 7.62 -1.59
C SER A 81 0.42 6.98 -2.96
N VAL A 82 0.21 7.80 -3.97
CA VAL A 82 0.22 7.35 -5.35
C VAL A 82 1.45 7.92 -6.01
N GLY A 83 2.26 7.04 -6.57
CA GLY A 83 3.46 7.45 -7.27
C GLY A 83 3.44 6.94 -8.70
N ILE A 84 4.26 7.53 -9.52
CA ILE A 84 4.42 7.09 -10.90
C ILE A 84 5.82 6.56 -11.04
N PHE A 85 5.90 5.30 -11.46
CA PHE A 85 7.19 4.71 -11.66
C PHE A 85 7.39 4.41 -13.10
N GLY A 86 8.54 4.30 -13.53
CA GLY A 86 8.70 3.94 -14.79
C GLY A 86 9.41 4.77 -15.58
N GLN A 87 9.61 4.78 -16.46
CA GLN A 87 10.28 5.45 -17.17
C GLN A 87 10.82 4.79 -18.09
#